data_35781e5ff1785b6d228cbd925b83e0f2
#
_entry.id   35781e5ff1785b6d228cbd925b83e0f2
#
_cell.length_a   1.000
_cell.length_b   1.000
_cell.length_c   1.000
_cell.angle_alpha   90.00
_cell.angle_beta   90.00
_cell.angle_gamma   90.00
#
_symmetry.space_group_name_H-M   'P 1'
#
loop_
_entity.id
_entity.type
_entity.pdbx_description
1 polymer ?
#
loop_
_entity_poly.entity_id
_entity_poly.type
_entity_poly.pdbx_seq_one_letter_code
_entity_poly.pdbx_strand_id
1 'polypeptide(L)'
;ISTNPKHIISWSEHLNWWVKAKTKKFILVEDNRPSAYFWLKNLHLQQGKFITAGWFPASNATNLFSILKIMDWQINYFSKKYPGYIWVATVNENNKGAMTLNKRFGFVPASKSTLEVIPILFPGTPKNFKVFELLCK
;
A
#
# COMPACT_ATOMS: atom_id res chain seq x y z
N ILE A 1 1.10 3.94 8.95
CA ILE A 1 -0.27 3.87 8.44
C ILE A 1 -0.87 2.55 8.90
N SER A 2 -1.90 2.63 9.71
CA SER A 2 -2.55 1.45 10.27
C SER A 2 -3.90 1.21 9.59
N THR A 3 -4.21 -0.06 9.29
CA THR A 3 -5.53 -0.46 8.83
C THR A 3 -6.53 -0.56 9.99
N ASN A 4 -6.03 -0.56 11.24
CA ASN A 4 -6.86 -0.59 12.44
C ASN A 4 -7.04 0.82 13.00
N PRO A 5 -8.22 1.46 12.82
CA PRO A 5 -8.44 2.84 13.25
C PRO A 5 -8.45 3.04 14.78
N LYS A 6 -8.52 1.94 15.55
CA LYS A 6 -8.46 2.00 17.03
C LYS A 6 -7.05 1.98 17.56
N HIS A 7 -6.06 1.64 16.74
CA HIS A 7 -4.66 1.57 17.14
C HIS A 7 -3.94 2.84 16.72
N ILE A 8 -3.52 3.62 17.70
CA ILE A 8 -2.70 4.81 17.47
C ILE A 8 -1.24 4.39 17.67
N ILE A 9 -0.47 4.41 16.58
CA ILE A 9 0.94 4.03 16.59
C ILE A 9 1.76 5.22 17.07
N SER A 10 2.55 5.04 18.15
CA SER A 10 3.48 6.06 18.59
C SER A 10 4.63 6.22 17.60
N TRP A 11 5.32 7.36 17.65
CA TRP A 11 6.48 7.60 16.79
C TRP A 11 7.57 6.53 17.01
N SER A 12 7.84 6.16 18.26
CA SER A 12 8.85 5.14 18.56
C SER A 12 8.49 3.75 18.03
N GLU A 13 7.21 3.35 18.11
CA GLU A 13 6.73 2.11 17.53
C GLU A 13 6.87 2.12 16.01
N HIS A 14 6.49 3.22 15.38
CA HIS A 14 6.56 3.39 13.93
C HIS A 14 8.02 3.31 13.43
N LEU A 15 8.92 4.03 14.09
CA LEU A 15 10.33 4.03 13.76
C LEU A 15 10.93 2.63 13.93
N ASN A 16 10.59 1.95 15.03
CA ASN A 16 11.05 0.60 15.31
C ASN A 16 10.56 -0.38 14.24
N TRP A 17 9.29 -0.28 13.84
CA TRP A 17 8.74 -1.07 12.75
C TRP A 17 9.49 -0.80 11.44
N TRP A 18 9.73 0.46 11.11
CA TRP A 18 10.42 0.86 9.89
C TRP A 18 11.83 0.24 9.81
N VAL A 19 12.54 0.25 10.92
CA VAL A 19 13.91 -0.29 10.99
C VAL A 19 13.93 -1.82 10.96
N LYS A 20 13.01 -2.48 11.67
CA LYS A 20 13.01 -3.93 11.87
C LYS A 20 12.19 -4.73 10.89
N ALA A 21 11.20 -4.12 10.24
CA ALA A 21 10.30 -4.84 9.34
C ALA A 21 11.07 -5.43 8.15
N LYS A 22 10.76 -6.68 7.83
CA LYS A 22 11.31 -7.38 6.65
C LYS A 22 10.58 -6.95 5.38
N THR A 23 10.61 -5.67 5.09
CA THR A 23 9.99 -5.07 3.92
C THR A 23 11.03 -4.32 3.11
N LYS A 24 10.79 -4.18 1.82
CA LYS A 24 11.59 -3.27 1.00
C LYS A 24 11.12 -1.85 1.25
N LYS A 25 12.07 -0.94 1.45
CA LYS A 25 11.81 0.44 1.81
C LYS A 25 12.43 1.36 0.78
N PHE A 26 11.71 2.43 0.46
CA PHE A 26 12.11 3.39 -0.57
C PHE A 26 11.84 4.80 -0.09
N ILE A 27 12.61 5.73 -0.63
CA ILE A 27 12.45 7.15 -0.37
C ILE A 27 12.27 7.84 -1.72
N LEU A 28 11.19 8.61 -1.87
CA LEU A 28 11.04 9.52 -2.98
C LEU A 28 11.78 10.81 -2.63
N VAL A 29 12.74 11.21 -3.47
CA VAL A 29 13.52 12.43 -3.29
C VAL A 29 13.15 13.42 -4.38
N GLU A 30 12.74 14.62 -4.00
CA GLU A 30 12.42 15.73 -4.90
C GLU A 30 13.23 16.95 -4.44
N ASP A 31 13.93 17.61 -5.37
CA ASP A 31 14.76 18.78 -5.07
C ASP A 31 15.75 18.53 -3.91
N ASN A 32 16.41 17.37 -3.93
CA ASN A 32 17.36 16.91 -2.90
C ASN A 32 16.77 16.78 -1.49
N ARG A 33 15.44 16.66 -1.38
CA ARG A 33 14.75 16.47 -0.09
C ARG A 33 13.84 15.25 -0.15
N PRO A 34 13.73 14.48 0.94
CA PRO A 34 12.74 13.44 1.01
C PRO A 34 11.31 14.02 0.87
N SER A 35 10.53 13.46 -0.02
CA SER A 35 9.14 13.86 -0.26
C SER A 35 8.17 12.84 0.32
N ALA A 36 8.50 11.55 0.21
CA ALA A 36 7.68 10.49 0.75
C ALA A 36 8.53 9.26 1.03
N TYR A 37 8.03 8.45 1.94
CA TYR A 37 8.59 7.14 2.25
C TYR A 37 7.57 6.09 1.88
N PHE A 38 8.01 5.00 1.28
CA PHE A 38 7.10 3.90 0.95
C PHE A 38 7.79 2.56 1.11
N TRP A 39 6.96 1.54 1.27
CA TRP A 39 7.41 0.18 1.54
C TRP A 39 6.58 -0.81 0.76
N LEU A 40 7.14 -1.97 0.54
CA LEU A 40 6.41 -3.09 -0.03
C LEU A 40 6.83 -4.40 0.63
N LYS A 41 5.92 -5.34 0.64
CA LYS A 41 6.15 -6.71 1.05
C LYS A 41 5.51 -7.63 0.02
N ASN A 42 6.28 -8.55 -0.49
CA ASN A 42 5.77 -9.59 -1.38
C ASN A 42 5.57 -10.89 -0.61
N LEU A 43 4.47 -11.57 -0.88
CA LEU A 43 4.11 -12.82 -0.24
C LEU A 43 3.75 -13.86 -1.28
N HIS A 44 4.22 -15.08 -1.05
CA HIS A 44 3.93 -16.23 -1.88
C HIS A 44 3.10 -17.20 -1.04
N LEU A 45 1.79 -17.20 -1.26
CA LEU A 45 0.84 -18.03 -0.53
C LEU A 45 0.29 -19.14 -1.42
N GLN A 46 -0.40 -20.10 -0.82
CA GLN A 46 -1.04 -21.17 -1.58
C GLN A 46 -2.05 -20.63 -2.59
N GLN A 47 -2.76 -19.56 -2.23
CA GLN A 47 -3.78 -18.93 -3.07
C GLN A 47 -3.20 -18.04 -4.17
N GLY A 48 -1.91 -17.72 -4.13
CA GLY A 48 -1.26 -16.89 -5.15
C GLY A 48 -0.12 -16.06 -4.63
N LYS A 49 0.37 -15.18 -5.49
CA LYS A 49 1.46 -14.26 -5.20
C LYS A 49 0.90 -12.86 -5.01
N PHE A 50 1.17 -12.26 -3.85
CA PHE A 50 0.57 -10.99 -3.46
C PHE A 50 1.62 -9.95 -3.09
N ILE A 51 1.29 -8.69 -3.30
CA ILE A 51 2.06 -7.54 -2.83
C ILE A 51 1.17 -6.71 -1.93
N THR A 52 1.70 -6.33 -0.77
CA THR A 52 1.14 -5.27 0.06
C THR A 52 2.13 -4.12 0.08
N ALA A 53 1.63 -2.90 0.05
CA ALA A 53 2.46 -1.71 0.01
C ALA A 53 1.78 -0.57 0.75
N GLY A 54 2.58 0.36 1.22
CA GLY A 54 2.09 1.57 1.86
C GLY A 54 3.07 2.70 1.67
N TRP A 55 2.62 3.91 1.96
CA TRP A 55 3.46 5.09 1.89
C TRP A 55 2.97 6.14 2.88
N PHE A 56 3.85 7.06 3.21
CA PHE A 56 3.49 8.23 4.01
C PHE A 56 4.33 9.43 3.56
N PRO A 57 3.78 10.64 3.65
CA PRO A 57 4.50 11.84 3.25
C PRO A 57 5.62 12.17 4.24
N ALA A 58 6.70 12.76 3.75
CA ALA A 58 7.80 13.24 4.59
C ALA A 58 7.41 14.51 5.35
N SER A 59 6.41 15.24 4.85
CA SER A 59 5.88 16.45 5.49
C SER A 59 4.42 16.65 5.09
N ASN A 60 3.74 17.58 5.78
CA ASN A 60 2.35 17.94 5.45
C ASN A 60 2.23 18.69 4.11
N ALA A 61 3.35 19.04 3.49
CA ALA A 61 3.37 19.75 2.20
C ALA A 61 3.28 18.81 0.99
N THR A 62 3.14 17.51 1.19
CA THR A 62 2.96 16.56 0.09
C THR A 62 1.66 16.84 -0.65
N ASN A 63 1.75 17.10 -1.95
CA ASN A 63 0.62 17.45 -2.78
C ASN A 63 0.19 16.28 -3.67
N LEU A 64 -0.90 16.50 -4.43
CA LEU A 64 -1.45 15.49 -5.33
C LEU A 64 -0.44 15.03 -6.39
N PHE A 65 0.41 15.91 -6.90
CA PHE A 65 1.43 15.53 -7.89
C PHE A 65 2.43 14.52 -7.33
N SER A 66 2.86 14.70 -6.09
CA SER A 66 3.74 13.74 -5.42
C SER A 66 3.07 12.39 -5.25
N ILE A 67 1.78 12.37 -4.89
CA ILE A 67 0.99 11.14 -4.77
C ILE A 67 0.90 10.42 -6.12
N LEU A 68 0.62 11.15 -7.19
CA LEU A 68 0.53 10.57 -8.54
C LEU A 68 1.88 9.99 -8.99
N LYS A 69 2.99 10.67 -8.69
CA LYS A 69 4.35 10.17 -8.98
C LYS A 69 4.65 8.88 -8.22
N ILE A 70 4.28 8.81 -6.95
CA ILE A 70 4.46 7.60 -6.12
C ILE A 70 3.68 6.44 -6.74
N MET A 71 2.43 6.65 -7.09
CA MET A 71 1.59 5.60 -7.68
C MET A 71 2.14 5.14 -9.03
N ASP A 72 2.50 6.06 -9.91
CA ASP A 72 3.12 5.73 -11.20
C ASP A 72 4.40 4.92 -11.02
N TRP A 73 5.26 5.36 -10.12
CA TRP A 73 6.51 4.67 -9.86
C TRP A 73 6.25 3.26 -9.34
N GLN A 74 5.33 3.10 -8.39
CA GLN A 74 5.00 1.80 -7.82
C GLN A 74 4.45 0.84 -8.88
N ILE A 75 3.52 1.31 -9.72
CA ILE A 75 2.93 0.50 -10.78
C ILE A 75 4.01 0.02 -11.75
N ASN A 76 4.88 0.92 -12.19
CA ASN A 76 5.98 0.58 -13.10
C ASN A 76 6.97 -0.38 -12.47
N TYR A 77 7.34 -0.14 -11.22
CA TYR A 77 8.28 -1.00 -10.49
C TYR A 77 7.70 -2.40 -10.29
N PHE A 78 6.44 -2.51 -9.86
CA PHE A 78 5.81 -3.80 -9.62
C PHE A 78 5.62 -4.58 -10.92
N SER A 79 5.28 -3.91 -12.00
CA SER A 79 5.15 -4.55 -13.31
C SER A 79 6.47 -5.15 -13.82
N LYS A 80 7.58 -4.49 -13.53
CA LYS A 80 8.91 -4.99 -13.92
C LYS A 80 9.44 -6.06 -12.97
N LYS A 81 9.26 -5.86 -11.67
CA LYS A 81 9.89 -6.69 -10.64
C LYS A 81 9.03 -7.88 -10.22
N TYR A 82 7.73 -7.72 -10.25
CA TYR A 82 6.77 -8.72 -9.77
C TYR A 82 5.65 -8.99 -10.77
N PRO A 83 5.98 -9.35 -12.04
CA PRO A 83 4.92 -9.66 -13.01
C PRO A 83 4.09 -10.85 -12.53
N GLY A 84 2.77 -10.74 -12.66
CA GLY A 84 1.85 -11.80 -12.24
C GLY A 84 1.45 -11.75 -10.77
N TYR A 85 2.07 -10.90 -9.96
CA TYR A 85 1.63 -10.69 -8.57
C TYR A 85 0.37 -9.84 -8.55
N ILE A 86 -0.42 -10.01 -7.50
CA ILE A 86 -1.61 -9.20 -7.23
C ILE A 86 -1.27 -8.20 -6.13
N TRP A 87 -1.34 -6.91 -6.45
CA TRP A 87 -1.18 -5.84 -5.48
C TRP A 87 -2.52 -5.60 -4.80
N VAL A 88 -2.58 -5.82 -3.48
CA VAL A 88 -3.80 -5.72 -2.68
C VAL A 88 -3.77 -4.45 -1.86
N ALA A 89 -4.85 -3.69 -1.92
CA ALA A 89 -5.03 -2.45 -1.17
C ALA A 89 -6.31 -2.52 -0.35
N THR A 90 -6.24 -2.03 0.89
CA THR A 90 -7.40 -1.87 1.76
C THR A 90 -7.64 -0.39 1.98
N VAL A 91 -8.88 0.04 1.84
CA VAL A 91 -9.25 1.45 1.94
C VAL A 91 -10.50 1.58 2.82
N ASN A 92 -10.44 2.51 3.78
CA ASN A 92 -11.64 2.84 4.55
C ASN A 92 -12.74 3.34 3.60
N GLU A 93 -13.95 2.80 3.71
CA GLU A 93 -15.07 3.13 2.82
C GLU A 93 -15.44 4.63 2.84
N ASN A 94 -15.10 5.33 3.91
CA ASN A 94 -15.32 6.78 4.01
C ASN A 94 -14.23 7.61 3.31
N ASN A 95 -13.12 6.99 2.92
CA ASN A 95 -12.05 7.67 2.19
C ASN A 95 -12.32 7.63 0.69
N LYS A 96 -13.24 8.48 0.25
CA LYS A 96 -13.67 8.53 -1.17
C LYS A 96 -12.53 8.94 -2.10
N GLY A 97 -11.64 9.81 -1.63
CA GLY A 97 -10.48 10.24 -2.42
C GLY A 97 -9.54 9.09 -2.74
N ALA A 98 -9.22 8.26 -1.75
CA ALA A 98 -8.37 7.09 -1.96
C ALA A 98 -9.03 6.05 -2.86
N MET A 99 -10.34 5.84 -2.71
CA MET A 99 -11.09 4.92 -3.58
C MET A 99 -11.07 5.40 -5.03
N THR A 100 -11.29 6.69 -5.26
CA THR A 100 -11.24 7.29 -6.59
C THR A 100 -9.85 7.17 -7.21
N LEU A 101 -8.80 7.43 -6.41
CA LEU A 101 -7.42 7.31 -6.86
C LEU A 101 -7.09 5.88 -7.28
N ASN A 102 -7.44 4.90 -6.45
CA ASN A 102 -7.21 3.49 -6.77
C ASN A 102 -7.90 3.08 -8.07
N LYS A 103 -9.15 3.47 -8.23
CA LYS A 103 -9.92 3.19 -9.45
C LYS A 103 -9.25 3.79 -10.68
N ARG A 104 -8.76 5.01 -10.57
CA ARG A 104 -8.05 5.70 -11.67
C ARG A 104 -6.81 4.93 -12.11
N PHE A 105 -6.09 4.32 -11.19
CA PHE A 105 -4.89 3.52 -11.49
C PHE A 105 -5.19 2.07 -11.87
N GLY A 106 -6.45 1.71 -12.03
CA GLY A 106 -6.85 0.40 -12.54
C GLY A 106 -7.16 -0.64 -11.47
N PHE A 107 -7.18 -0.26 -10.20
CA PHE A 107 -7.61 -1.18 -9.15
C PHE A 107 -9.08 -1.52 -9.31
N VAL A 108 -9.41 -2.77 -9.08
CA VAL A 108 -10.78 -3.30 -9.13
C VAL A 108 -11.13 -3.94 -7.79
N PRO A 109 -12.42 -4.14 -7.48
CA PRO A 109 -12.80 -4.87 -6.28
C PRO A 109 -12.12 -6.24 -6.23
N ALA A 110 -11.65 -6.64 -5.05
CA ALA A 110 -10.90 -7.87 -4.88
C ALA A 110 -11.72 -9.11 -5.22
N SER A 111 -11.08 -10.09 -5.83
CA SER A 111 -11.66 -11.40 -6.10
C SER A 111 -11.88 -12.18 -4.80
N LYS A 112 -12.70 -13.25 -4.88
CA LYS A 112 -12.95 -14.13 -3.74
C LYS A 112 -11.66 -14.72 -3.18
N SER A 113 -10.76 -15.17 -4.03
CA SER A 113 -9.49 -15.76 -3.58
C SER A 113 -8.59 -14.74 -2.88
N THR A 114 -8.59 -13.48 -3.31
CA THR A 114 -7.89 -12.41 -2.59
C THR A 114 -8.53 -12.13 -1.24
N LEU A 115 -9.87 -12.10 -1.17
CA LEU A 115 -10.56 -11.87 0.10
C LEU A 115 -10.26 -12.96 1.14
N GLU A 116 -10.04 -14.19 0.70
CA GLU A 116 -9.70 -15.30 1.60
C GLU A 116 -8.35 -15.13 2.30
N VAL A 117 -7.42 -14.38 1.70
CA VAL A 117 -6.08 -14.18 2.28
C VAL A 117 -5.93 -12.86 3.05
N ILE A 118 -6.97 -12.04 3.10
CA ILE A 118 -6.92 -10.76 3.82
C ILE A 118 -6.50 -10.91 5.29
N PRO A 119 -7.00 -11.90 6.06
CA PRO A 119 -6.54 -12.07 7.45
C PRO A 119 -5.04 -12.31 7.58
N ILE A 120 -4.39 -12.82 6.54
CA ILE A 120 -2.94 -13.03 6.49
C ILE A 120 -2.22 -11.74 6.06
N LEU A 121 -2.74 -11.07 5.01
CA LEU A 121 -2.10 -9.88 4.45
C LEU A 121 -2.28 -8.65 5.36
N PHE A 122 -3.47 -8.49 5.92
CA PHE A 122 -3.86 -7.33 6.73
C PHE A 122 -4.61 -7.79 7.98
N PRO A 123 -3.92 -8.37 8.97
CA PRO A 123 -4.57 -8.84 10.20
C PRO A 123 -5.31 -7.71 10.90
N GLY A 124 -6.54 -7.98 11.35
CA GLY A 124 -7.34 -7.03 12.11
C GLY A 124 -8.01 -5.94 11.28
N THR A 125 -8.10 -6.09 9.96
CA THR A 125 -8.80 -5.12 9.11
C THR A 125 -10.29 -5.02 9.49
N PRO A 126 -10.79 -3.81 9.81
CA PRO A 126 -12.21 -3.63 10.14
C PRO A 126 -13.13 -3.87 8.95
N LYS A 127 -14.40 -4.20 9.24
CA LYS A 127 -15.41 -4.49 8.22
C LYS A 127 -15.74 -3.31 7.29
N ASN A 128 -15.50 -2.08 7.76
CA ASN A 128 -15.74 -0.87 6.98
C ASN A 128 -14.62 -0.53 6.00
N PHE A 129 -13.64 -1.43 5.83
CA PHE A 129 -12.63 -1.30 4.81
C PHE A 129 -13.03 -2.07 3.57
N LYS A 130 -12.83 -1.44 2.41
CA LYS A 130 -12.99 -2.07 1.10
C LYS A 130 -11.65 -2.61 0.63
N VAL A 131 -11.69 -3.72 -0.09
CA VAL A 131 -10.49 -4.38 -0.60
C VAL A 131 -10.47 -4.30 -2.12
N PHE A 132 -9.35 -3.83 -2.65
CA PHE A 132 -9.11 -3.69 -4.08
C PHE A 132 -7.87 -4.46 -4.48
N GLU A 133 -7.79 -4.80 -5.76
CA GLU A 133 -6.61 -5.49 -6.29
C GLU A 133 -6.22 -4.95 -7.65
N LEU A 134 -4.93 -5.03 -7.97
CA LEU A 134 -4.37 -4.70 -9.27
C LEU A 134 -3.39 -5.80 -9.67
N LEU A 135 -3.63 -6.40 -10.84
CA LEU A 135 -2.70 -7.38 -11.39
C LEU A 135 -1.47 -6.66 -11.94
N CYS A 136 -0.28 -7.03 -11.46
CA CYS A 136 0.99 -6.53 -11.97
C CYS A 136 1.33 -7.23 -13.29
N LYS A 137 1.23 -6.51 -14.38
CA LYS A 137 1.44 -7.05 -15.74
C LYS A 137 2.88 -6.93 -16.20
#